data_6bfe18798d2812ae558f179ef3255295
#
_entry.id   6bfe18798d2812ae558f179ef3255295
#
_cell.length_a   1.000
_cell.length_b   1.000
_cell.length_c   1.000
_cell.angle_alpha   90.00
_cell.angle_beta   90.00
_cell.angle_gamma   90.00
#
_symmetry.space_group_name_H-M   'P 1'
#
loop_
_entity.id
_entity.type
_entity.pdbx_description
1 polymer ?
#
loop_
_entity_poly.entity_id
_entity_poly.type
_entity_poly.pdbx_seq_one_letter_code
_entity_poly.pdbx_strand_id
1 'polypeptide(L)'
;MAQLSNKIKEYCKANSVSNVDFTSDVLLQDDMVDGVSNPYIKEWNLDIAQPTDEQLASYETAANTAESNAQVDATRRQAYGSWNDQLDEIFHDIDAWKARIQGIKDNNPKS
;
A
#
# COMPACT_ATOMS: atom_id res chain seq x y z
N MET A 1 -7.58 10.76 -1.25
CA MET A 1 -6.25 11.43 -1.22
C MET A 1 -5.24 10.51 -0.55
N ALA A 2 -4.09 10.32 -1.15
CA ALA A 2 -3.07 9.43 -0.60
C ALA A 2 -2.41 10.00 0.64
N GLN A 3 -2.02 9.12 1.56
CA GLN A 3 -1.30 9.51 2.76
C GLN A 3 0.13 9.95 2.43
N LEU A 4 0.67 10.88 3.20
CA LEU A 4 2.03 11.39 3.01
C LEU A 4 3.07 10.26 3.02
N SER A 5 2.95 9.29 3.94
CA SER A 5 3.86 8.16 4.02
C SER A 5 3.89 7.35 2.72
N ASN A 6 2.74 7.15 2.08
CA ASN A 6 2.67 6.41 0.83
C ASN A 6 3.27 7.18 -0.34
N LYS A 7 3.09 8.49 -0.39
CA LYS A 7 3.76 9.35 -1.39
C LYS A 7 5.28 9.30 -1.23
N ILE A 8 5.77 9.33 0.00
CA ILE A 8 7.20 9.21 0.29
C ILE A 8 7.75 7.84 -0.14
N LYS A 9 7.01 6.77 0.14
CA LYS A 9 7.40 5.42 -0.32
C LYS A 9 7.54 5.35 -1.84
N GLU A 10 6.59 5.94 -2.58
CA GLU A 10 6.65 5.97 -4.04
C GLU A 10 7.85 6.81 -4.54
N TYR A 11 8.11 7.94 -3.92
CA TYR A 11 9.27 8.77 -4.23
C TYR A 11 10.58 7.99 -4.00
N CYS A 12 10.71 7.35 -2.85
CA CYS A 12 11.89 6.55 -2.51
C CYS A 12 12.07 5.38 -3.47
N LYS A 13 11.01 4.70 -3.81
CA LYS A 13 11.01 3.59 -4.77
C LYS A 13 11.52 4.04 -6.14
N ALA A 14 11.10 5.22 -6.60
CA ALA A 14 11.57 5.80 -7.87
C ALA A 14 13.06 6.15 -7.83
N ASN A 15 13.63 6.34 -6.64
CA ASN A 15 15.05 6.64 -6.41
C ASN A 15 15.82 5.41 -5.89
N SER A 16 15.32 4.21 -6.13
CA SER A 16 15.95 2.93 -5.79
C SER A 16 16.04 2.64 -4.28
N VAL A 17 15.20 3.29 -3.47
CA VAL A 17 15.07 2.99 -2.04
C VAL A 17 13.81 2.18 -1.83
N SER A 18 13.93 0.88 -1.56
CA SER A 18 12.80 -0.04 -1.47
C SER A 18 12.18 -0.14 -0.08
N ASN A 19 12.93 0.16 0.97
CA ASN A 19 12.46 0.09 2.35
C ASN A 19 12.71 1.42 3.05
N VAL A 20 11.65 2.00 3.60
CA VAL A 20 11.73 3.25 4.37
C VAL A 20 11.22 2.97 5.77
N ASP A 21 12.06 3.23 6.77
CA ASP A 21 11.68 3.11 8.17
C ASP A 21 11.21 4.48 8.68
N PHE A 22 9.92 4.61 8.94
CA PHE A 22 9.32 5.87 9.43
C PHE A 22 9.58 6.11 10.92
N THR A 23 10.38 5.28 11.56
CA THR A 23 10.82 5.48 12.95
C THR A 23 12.27 5.94 13.05
N SER A 24 13.07 5.81 11.98
CA SER A 24 14.50 6.20 11.97
C SER A 24 14.94 6.91 10.70
N ASP A 25 14.55 6.43 9.52
CA ASP A 25 14.99 7.00 8.24
C ASP A 25 14.26 8.30 7.90
N VAL A 26 12.95 8.33 8.11
CA VAL A 26 12.09 9.48 7.85
C VAL A 26 11.13 9.63 9.02
N LEU A 27 11.18 10.77 9.69
CA LEU A 27 10.24 11.06 10.78
C LEU A 27 9.17 12.03 10.28
N LEU A 28 7.91 11.64 10.48
CA LEU A 28 6.76 12.46 10.13
C LEU A 28 6.11 13.01 11.40
N GLN A 29 5.53 14.18 11.30
CA GLN A 29 4.82 14.80 12.40
C GLN A 29 3.54 15.46 11.90
N ASP A 30 2.50 15.41 12.72
CA ASP A 30 1.22 16.06 12.46
C ASP A 30 0.83 16.84 13.71
N ASP A 31 0.88 18.16 13.62
CA ASP A 31 0.59 19.05 14.76
C ASP A 31 -0.90 19.30 14.95
N MET A 32 -1.76 18.80 14.05
CA MET A 32 -3.22 18.95 14.12
C MET A 32 -3.66 20.40 14.40
N VAL A 33 -3.12 21.35 13.64
CA VAL A 33 -3.43 22.77 13.79
C VAL A 33 -4.91 23.03 13.51
N ASP A 34 -5.60 23.66 14.43
CA ASP A 34 -7.04 23.94 14.36
C ASP A 34 -7.89 22.67 14.15
N GLY A 35 -7.42 21.51 14.61
CA GLY A 35 -8.10 20.23 14.43
C GLY A 35 -7.97 19.65 13.03
N VAL A 36 -7.13 20.23 12.19
CA VAL A 36 -6.91 19.76 10.82
C VAL A 36 -5.60 18.96 10.75
N SER A 37 -5.68 17.74 10.21
CA SER A 37 -4.53 16.90 9.99
C SER A 37 -3.71 17.42 8.80
N ASN A 38 -2.44 17.72 9.04
CA ASN A 38 -1.53 18.17 8.00
C ASN A 38 -0.12 17.62 8.28
N PRO A 39 0.11 16.32 8.01
CA PRO A 39 1.40 15.70 8.29
C PRO A 39 2.49 16.28 7.41
N TYR A 40 3.70 16.39 7.97
CA TYR A 40 4.86 16.87 7.27
C TYR A 40 6.10 16.06 7.67
N ILE A 41 7.18 16.18 6.88
CA ILE A 41 8.45 15.54 7.18
C ILE A 41 9.18 16.35 8.25
N LYS A 42 9.36 15.73 9.42
CA LYS A 42 10.09 16.35 10.52
C LYS A 42 11.59 16.17 10.39
N GLU A 43 12.03 14.96 10.04
CA GLU A 43 13.44 14.62 9.81
C GLU A 43 13.58 13.75 8.58
N TRP A 44 14.67 13.95 7.85
CA TRP A 44 15.01 13.17 6.66
C TRP A 44 16.44 12.69 6.79
N ASN A 45 16.64 11.38 7.00
CA ASN A 45 17.92 10.75 7.26
C ASN A 45 18.38 9.81 6.12
N LEU A 46 17.71 9.87 4.97
CA LEU A 46 18.07 9.07 3.81
C LEU A 46 19.17 9.78 2.99
N ASP A 47 19.93 8.99 2.22
CA ASP A 47 21.03 9.50 1.38
C ASP A 47 20.53 10.27 0.15
N ILE A 48 19.28 10.05 -0.26
CA ILE A 48 18.67 10.78 -1.37
C ILE A 48 18.12 12.13 -0.89
N ALA A 49 17.94 13.07 -1.82
CA ALA A 49 17.42 14.38 -1.48
C ALA A 49 15.98 14.30 -0.95
N GLN A 50 15.66 15.13 0.05
CA GLN A 50 14.31 15.22 0.58
C GLN A 50 13.38 15.74 -0.52
N PRO A 51 12.20 15.08 -0.75
CA PRO A 51 11.27 15.54 -1.77
C PRO A 51 10.61 16.87 -1.38
N THR A 52 10.36 17.70 -2.39
CA THR A 52 9.56 18.91 -2.22
C THR A 52 8.07 18.56 -2.21
N ASP A 53 7.21 19.50 -1.78
CA ASP A 53 5.76 19.30 -1.82
C ASP A 53 5.28 19.05 -3.25
N GLU A 54 5.87 19.72 -4.23
CA GLU A 54 5.57 19.54 -5.65
C GLU A 54 5.94 18.13 -6.12
N GLN A 55 7.10 17.61 -5.72
CA GLN A 55 7.51 16.26 -6.03
C GLN A 55 6.57 15.23 -5.41
N LEU A 56 6.20 15.42 -4.14
CA LEU A 56 5.24 14.55 -3.47
C LEU A 56 3.89 14.56 -4.16
N ALA A 57 3.43 15.73 -4.61
CA ALA A 57 2.17 15.83 -5.35
C ALA A 57 2.20 15.03 -6.66
N SER A 58 3.36 14.93 -7.32
CA SER A 58 3.50 14.14 -8.54
C SER A 58 3.34 12.64 -8.31
N TYR A 59 3.50 12.16 -7.07
CA TYR A 59 3.32 10.75 -6.71
C TYR A 59 1.93 10.44 -6.14
N GLU A 60 1.02 11.40 -6.10
CA GLU A 60 -0.33 11.23 -5.56
C GLU A 60 -1.08 10.08 -6.25
N THR A 61 -1.07 10.03 -7.57
CA THR A 61 -1.76 9.00 -8.34
C THR A 61 -1.18 7.61 -8.06
N ALA A 62 0.14 7.47 -8.07
CA ALA A 62 0.81 6.19 -7.79
C ALA A 62 0.51 5.72 -6.37
N ALA A 63 0.52 6.60 -5.38
CA ALA A 63 0.22 6.28 -3.99
C ALA A 63 -1.25 5.89 -3.82
N ASN A 64 -2.18 6.58 -4.48
CA ASN A 64 -3.60 6.22 -4.47
C ASN A 64 -3.83 4.84 -5.07
N THR A 65 -3.17 4.52 -6.18
CA THR A 65 -3.25 3.20 -6.82
C THR A 65 -2.71 2.11 -5.88
N ALA A 66 -1.58 2.36 -5.21
CA ALA A 66 -1.00 1.42 -4.25
C ALA A 66 -1.93 1.17 -3.06
N GLU A 67 -2.57 2.21 -2.52
CA GLU A 67 -3.54 2.07 -1.44
C GLU A 67 -4.77 1.29 -1.88
N SER A 68 -5.29 1.57 -3.06
CA SER A 68 -6.43 0.86 -3.64
C SER A 68 -6.12 -0.62 -3.86
N ASN A 69 -4.95 -0.94 -4.41
CA ASN A 69 -4.52 -2.33 -4.62
C ASN A 69 -4.32 -3.07 -3.29
N ALA A 70 -3.83 -2.40 -2.25
CA ALA A 70 -3.71 -2.99 -0.93
C ALA A 70 -5.08 -3.37 -0.34
N GLN A 71 -6.10 -2.54 -0.55
CA GLN A 71 -7.47 -2.85 -0.14
C GLN A 71 -8.03 -4.03 -0.92
N VAL A 72 -7.78 -4.10 -2.23
CA VAL A 72 -8.19 -5.23 -3.08
C VAL A 72 -7.52 -6.53 -2.59
N ASP A 73 -6.23 -6.49 -2.26
CA ASP A 73 -5.53 -7.66 -1.72
C ASP A 73 -6.14 -8.13 -0.40
N ALA A 74 -6.49 -7.21 0.50
CA ALA A 74 -7.13 -7.55 1.77
C ALA A 74 -8.51 -8.20 1.53
N THR A 75 -9.31 -7.66 0.61
CA THR A 75 -10.62 -8.21 0.26
C THR A 75 -10.47 -9.62 -0.33
N ARG A 76 -9.51 -9.82 -1.23
CA ARG A 76 -9.23 -11.13 -1.82
C ARG A 76 -8.83 -12.15 -0.76
N ARG A 77 -7.96 -11.78 0.19
CA ARG A 77 -7.53 -12.69 1.27
C ARG A 77 -8.70 -13.13 2.13
N GLN A 78 -9.61 -12.23 2.48
CA GLN A 78 -10.81 -12.58 3.23
C GLN A 78 -11.70 -13.54 2.44
N ALA A 79 -11.88 -13.29 1.15
CA ALA A 79 -12.71 -14.14 0.30
C ALA A 79 -12.09 -15.51 0.04
N TYR A 80 -10.76 -15.63 0.01
CA TYR A 80 -10.08 -16.91 -0.18
C TYR A 80 -10.30 -17.86 0.99
N GLY A 81 -10.48 -17.33 2.21
CA GLY A 81 -10.59 -18.13 3.43
C GLY A 81 -9.24 -18.51 4.02
N SER A 82 -9.28 -19.35 5.05
CA SER A 82 -8.06 -19.78 5.71
C SER A 82 -7.24 -20.71 4.80
N TRP A 83 -5.93 -20.79 5.07
CA TRP A 83 -5.04 -21.66 4.32
C TRP A 83 -5.44 -23.14 4.45
N ASN A 84 -5.84 -23.56 5.64
CA ASN A 84 -6.28 -24.93 5.88
C ASN A 84 -7.55 -25.26 5.09
N ASP A 85 -8.52 -24.34 5.04
CA ASP A 85 -9.74 -24.53 4.28
C ASP A 85 -9.46 -24.62 2.77
N GLN A 86 -8.53 -23.81 2.28
CA GLN A 86 -8.11 -23.86 0.87
C GLN A 86 -7.42 -25.17 0.53
N LEU A 87 -6.57 -25.70 1.41
CA LEU A 87 -5.92 -26.99 1.20
C LEU A 87 -6.93 -28.12 1.13
N ASP A 88 -7.93 -28.12 2.00
CA ASP A 88 -9.01 -29.12 1.97
C ASP A 88 -9.79 -29.03 0.65
N GLU A 89 -10.09 -27.84 0.20
CA GLU A 89 -10.80 -27.59 -1.05
C GLU A 89 -10.01 -28.11 -2.25
N ILE A 90 -8.70 -27.84 -2.30
CA ILE A 90 -7.80 -28.34 -3.35
C ILE A 90 -7.78 -29.87 -3.35
N PHE A 91 -7.72 -30.48 -2.16
CA PHE A 91 -7.67 -31.92 -2.02
C PHE A 91 -8.96 -32.59 -2.52
N HIS A 92 -10.12 -31.97 -2.30
CA HIS A 92 -11.40 -32.52 -2.75
C HIS A 92 -11.68 -32.27 -4.23
N ASP A 93 -11.44 -31.06 -4.71
CA ASP A 93 -11.68 -30.68 -6.11
C ASP A 93 -10.87 -29.44 -6.47
N ILE A 94 -9.69 -29.67 -7.05
CA ILE A 94 -8.78 -28.58 -7.41
C ILE A 94 -9.38 -27.66 -8.49
N ASP A 95 -10.18 -28.21 -9.41
CA ASP A 95 -10.79 -27.40 -10.47
C ASP A 95 -11.84 -26.45 -9.91
N ALA A 96 -12.64 -26.89 -8.95
CA ALA A 96 -13.59 -26.03 -8.24
C ALA A 96 -12.87 -24.94 -7.46
N TRP A 97 -11.77 -25.24 -6.78
CA TRP A 97 -10.95 -24.27 -6.08
C TRP A 97 -10.39 -23.22 -7.03
N LYS A 98 -9.83 -23.63 -8.17
CA LYS A 98 -9.30 -22.71 -9.19
C LYS A 98 -10.38 -21.77 -9.72
N ALA A 99 -11.58 -22.30 -9.99
CA ALA A 99 -12.71 -21.50 -10.47
C ALA A 99 -13.14 -20.47 -9.42
N ARG A 100 -13.19 -20.88 -8.15
CA ARG A 100 -13.54 -19.97 -7.04
C ARG A 100 -12.51 -18.85 -6.90
N ILE A 101 -11.22 -19.17 -6.90
CA ILE A 101 -10.16 -18.18 -6.78
C ILE A 101 -10.17 -17.22 -7.98
N GLN A 102 -10.37 -17.71 -9.18
CA GLN A 102 -10.47 -16.87 -10.37
C GLN A 102 -11.68 -15.94 -10.30
N GLY A 103 -12.82 -16.43 -9.83
CA GLY A 103 -14.01 -15.61 -9.63
C GLY A 103 -13.79 -14.49 -8.62
N ILE A 104 -13.08 -14.77 -7.52
CA ILE A 104 -12.73 -13.76 -6.52
C ILE A 104 -11.82 -12.67 -7.13
N LYS A 105 -10.83 -13.06 -7.92
CA LYS A 105 -9.96 -12.11 -8.60
C LYS A 105 -10.72 -11.26 -9.61
N ASP A 106 -11.63 -11.85 -10.37
CA ASP A 106 -12.46 -11.15 -11.36
C ASP A 106 -13.40 -10.14 -10.70
N ASN A 107 -13.93 -10.46 -9.51
CA ASN A 107 -14.78 -9.56 -8.75
C ASN A 107 -14.03 -8.47 -7.99
N ASN A 108 -12.72 -8.61 -7.83
CA ASN A 108 -11.87 -7.68 -7.09
C ASN A 108 -10.62 -7.33 -7.92
N PRO A 109 -10.79 -6.64 -9.07
CA PRO A 109 -9.67 -6.34 -9.96
C PRO A 109 -8.75 -5.26 -9.37
N LYS A 110 -7.45 -5.38 -9.66
CA LYS A 110 -6.47 -4.34 -9.37
C LYS A 110 -6.43 -3.29 -10.48
N SER A 111 -6.09 -2.09 -10.10
CA SER A 111 -5.86 -0.98 -11.05
C SER A 111 -4.51 -1.13 -11.75
#